data_4c1a92b5440b9f94de670c0676732688
#
_entry.id   4c1a92b5440b9f94de670c0676732688
#
_cell.length_a   1.000
_cell.length_b   1.000
_cell.length_c   1.000
_cell.angle_alpha   90.00
_cell.angle_beta   90.00
_cell.angle_gamma   90.00
#
_symmetry.space_group_name_H-M   'P 1'
#
loop_
_entity.id
_entity.type
_entity.pdbx_description
1 polymer ?
#
loop_
_entity_poly.entity_id
_entity_poly.type
_entity_poly.pdbx_seq_one_letter_code
_entity_poly.pdbx_strand_id
1 'polypeptide(L)'
;MANITKKWLRFQLLMASFVIFFGAGLSWAHSKQETTVPANNAVLTEAPAELVLKFDKPMRITKLALTDRFGNDYEVQRTDQMKHVLKLVAQLDPVPKGEYKVDWRGLSEDVHPMKGTFSFTVK
;
A
#
# COMPACT_ATOMS: atom_id res chain seq x y z
N MET A 1 44.27 46.45 -12.66
CA MET A 1 44.07 45.10 -13.18
C MET A 1 43.63 44.09 -12.13
N ALA A 2 43.56 44.42 -10.85
CA ALA A 2 43.10 43.50 -9.80
C ALA A 2 41.57 43.41 -9.65
N ASN A 3 40.80 44.21 -10.37
CA ASN A 3 39.33 44.30 -10.16
C ASN A 3 38.49 43.33 -10.98
N ILE A 4 39.09 42.62 -11.96
CA ILE A 4 38.36 41.71 -12.81
C ILE A 4 38.21 40.35 -12.14
N THR A 5 39.16 39.92 -11.34
CA THR A 5 39.11 38.64 -10.64
C THR A 5 38.10 38.60 -9.48
N LYS A 6 37.80 39.74 -8.86
CA LYS A 6 36.79 39.82 -7.76
C LYS A 6 35.34 39.75 -8.27
N LYS A 7 35.09 40.17 -9.50
CA LYS A 7 33.75 40.07 -10.09
C LYS A 7 33.41 38.66 -10.53
N TRP A 8 34.39 37.87 -10.94
CA TRP A 8 34.20 36.50 -11.34
C TRP A 8 33.94 35.56 -10.15
N LEU A 9 34.60 35.81 -9.02
CA LEU A 9 34.37 35.04 -7.79
C LEU A 9 32.99 35.26 -7.20
N ARG A 10 32.42 36.45 -7.35
CA ARG A 10 31.04 36.72 -6.90
C ARG A 10 29.98 36.08 -7.79
N PHE A 11 30.27 35.85 -9.05
CA PHE A 11 29.36 35.21 -10.00
C PHE A 11 29.32 33.70 -9.79
N GLN A 12 30.39 33.06 -9.37
CA GLN A 12 30.43 31.63 -9.10
C GLN A 12 29.74 31.26 -7.77
N LEU A 13 29.75 32.13 -6.80
CA LEU A 13 29.07 31.90 -5.51
C LEU A 13 27.55 31.99 -5.62
N LEU A 14 27.01 32.69 -6.59
CA LEU A 14 25.57 32.79 -6.84
C LEU A 14 25.03 31.60 -7.61
N MET A 15 25.86 30.89 -8.37
CA MET A 15 25.45 29.69 -9.10
C MET A 15 25.44 28.43 -8.23
N ALA A 16 26.25 28.38 -7.18
CA ALA A 16 26.30 27.23 -6.28
C ALA A 16 25.07 27.15 -5.34
N SER A 17 24.38 28.27 -5.15
CA SER A 17 23.22 28.35 -4.25
C SER A 17 21.91 27.85 -4.89
N PHE A 18 21.88 27.66 -6.21
CA PHE A 18 20.64 27.29 -6.92
C PHE A 18 20.45 25.77 -7.08
N VAL A 19 21.48 24.97 -6.82
CA VAL A 19 21.43 23.51 -7.05
C VAL A 19 20.87 22.75 -5.85
N ILE A 20 20.77 23.36 -4.68
CA ILE A 20 20.36 22.67 -3.45
C ILE A 20 18.83 22.57 -3.30
N PHE A 21 18.06 23.31 -4.08
CA PHE A 21 16.60 23.38 -3.91
C PHE A 21 15.82 22.32 -4.71
N PHE A 22 16.46 21.56 -5.59
CA PHE A 22 15.78 20.59 -6.47
C PHE A 22 15.69 19.17 -5.88
N GLY A 23 16.31 18.88 -4.75
CA GLY A 23 16.39 17.55 -4.17
C GLY A 23 15.36 17.26 -3.06
N ALA A 24 14.56 18.25 -2.62
CA ALA A 24 13.75 18.11 -1.40
C ALA A 24 12.25 17.96 -1.67
N GLY A 25 11.81 17.59 -2.87
CA GLY A 25 10.45 17.91 -3.20
C GLY A 25 9.52 16.82 -3.68
N LEU A 26 9.86 15.55 -3.64
CA LEU A 26 8.94 14.52 -4.12
C LEU A 26 8.85 13.33 -3.17
N SER A 27 8.68 13.59 -1.90
CA SER A 27 8.10 12.56 -1.04
C SER A 27 6.59 12.57 -1.29
N TRP A 28 6.15 11.77 -2.20
CA TRP A 28 4.76 11.40 -2.28
C TRP A 28 4.46 10.61 -1.01
N ALA A 29 3.90 11.30 -0.03
CA ALA A 29 3.24 10.63 1.06
C ALA A 29 2.03 9.90 0.45
N HIS A 30 2.24 8.68 0.00
CA HIS A 30 1.14 7.77 -0.20
C HIS A 30 0.55 7.51 1.17
N SER A 31 -0.46 8.28 1.55
CA SER A 31 -1.35 7.89 2.62
C SER A 31 -1.93 6.55 2.21
N LYS A 32 -1.45 5.48 2.82
CA LYS A 32 -2.05 4.17 2.64
C LYS A 32 -3.48 4.29 3.15
N GLN A 33 -4.44 4.22 2.23
CA GLN A 33 -5.86 4.29 2.54
C GLN A 33 -6.34 3.03 3.26
N GLU A 34 -5.48 2.02 3.38
CA GLU A 34 -5.81 0.76 4.01
C GLU A 34 -4.72 0.28 4.96
N THR A 35 -5.13 -0.46 5.98
CA THR A 35 -4.28 -1.27 6.85
C THR A 35 -4.79 -2.69 6.82
N THR A 36 -3.90 -3.66 6.73
CA THR A 36 -4.27 -5.07 6.60
C THR A 36 -3.71 -5.93 7.73
N VAL A 37 -4.41 -7.02 8.03
CA VAL A 37 -3.91 -8.13 8.85
C VAL A 37 -4.18 -9.42 8.07
N PRO A 38 -3.16 -10.21 7.77
CA PRO A 38 -1.73 -9.98 8.01
C PRO A 38 -1.22 -8.71 7.33
N ALA A 39 -0.19 -8.10 7.89
CA ALA A 39 0.49 -6.98 7.25
C ALA A 39 1.13 -7.44 5.93
N ASN A 40 1.26 -6.52 4.97
CA ASN A 40 1.90 -6.84 3.70
C ASN A 40 3.33 -7.37 3.93
N ASN A 41 3.66 -8.48 3.26
CA ASN A 41 4.92 -9.21 3.38
C ASN A 41 5.16 -9.86 4.75
N ALA A 42 4.13 -10.05 5.57
CA ALA A 42 4.26 -10.76 6.84
C ALA A 42 4.69 -12.22 6.64
N VAL A 43 5.53 -12.70 7.54
CA VAL A 43 5.93 -14.10 7.62
C VAL A 43 5.34 -14.68 8.90
N LEU A 44 4.45 -15.66 8.75
CA LEU A 44 3.68 -16.26 9.82
C LEU A 44 4.14 -17.70 10.07
N THR A 45 4.09 -18.12 11.32
CA THR A 45 4.36 -19.53 11.71
C THR A 45 3.09 -20.36 11.71
N GLU A 46 1.93 -19.73 11.71
CA GLU A 46 0.62 -20.38 11.66
C GLU A 46 -0.25 -19.72 10.59
N ALA A 47 -1.13 -20.52 9.99
CA ALA A 47 -2.09 -19.98 9.02
C ALA A 47 -3.01 -18.95 9.73
N PRO A 48 -3.25 -17.78 9.12
CA PRO A 48 -4.15 -16.81 9.71
C PRO A 48 -5.58 -17.33 9.70
N ALA A 49 -6.31 -17.12 10.80
CA ALA A 49 -7.72 -17.49 10.90
C ALA A 49 -8.62 -16.52 10.14
N GLU A 50 -8.16 -15.31 9.92
CA GLU A 50 -8.92 -14.25 9.27
C GLU A 50 -8.03 -13.27 8.51
N LEU A 51 -8.63 -12.62 7.52
CA LEU A 51 -8.07 -11.44 6.86
C LEU A 51 -8.82 -10.21 7.36
N VAL A 52 -8.10 -9.15 7.66
CA VAL A 52 -8.70 -7.88 8.09
C VAL A 52 -8.22 -6.76 7.18
N LEU A 53 -9.16 -6.01 6.62
CA LEU A 53 -8.89 -4.79 5.86
C LEU A 53 -9.56 -3.63 6.59
N LYS A 54 -8.76 -2.63 6.96
CA LYS A 54 -9.23 -1.38 7.57
C LYS A 54 -9.01 -0.23 6.61
N PHE A 55 -9.99 0.63 6.47
CA PHE A 55 -9.97 1.79 5.60
C PHE A 55 -10.14 3.07 6.43
N ASP A 56 -9.60 4.17 5.95
CA ASP A 56 -9.79 5.50 6.54
C ASP A 56 -11.17 6.09 6.21
N LYS A 57 -11.79 5.61 5.13
CA LYS A 57 -13.14 5.99 4.69
C LYS A 57 -13.94 4.75 4.35
N PRO A 58 -15.28 4.80 4.47
CA PRO A 58 -16.10 3.65 4.13
C PRO A 58 -15.85 3.15 2.71
N MET A 59 -15.71 1.84 2.57
CA MET A 59 -15.40 1.15 1.32
C MET A 59 -16.36 -0.01 1.12
N ARG A 60 -16.93 -0.09 -0.07
CA ARG A 60 -17.71 -1.24 -0.50
C ARG A 60 -16.79 -2.19 -1.27
N ILE A 61 -16.46 -3.31 -0.67
CA ILE A 61 -15.56 -4.28 -1.29
C ILE A 61 -16.36 -5.18 -2.25
N THR A 62 -16.06 -5.04 -3.53
CA THR A 62 -16.73 -5.79 -4.59
C THR A 62 -16.03 -7.11 -4.93
N LYS A 63 -14.74 -7.22 -4.62
CA LYS A 63 -13.96 -8.43 -4.81
C LYS A 63 -12.93 -8.58 -3.70
N LEU A 64 -12.81 -9.79 -3.18
CA LEU A 64 -11.74 -10.20 -2.27
C LEU A 64 -11.30 -11.61 -2.65
N ALA A 65 -10.07 -11.77 -3.12
CA ALA A 65 -9.54 -13.04 -3.60
C ALA A 65 -8.24 -13.38 -2.90
N LEU A 66 -8.13 -14.62 -2.43
CA LEU A 66 -6.92 -15.18 -1.85
C LEU A 66 -6.38 -16.25 -2.78
N THR A 67 -5.13 -16.09 -3.23
CA THR A 67 -4.47 -17.05 -4.12
C THR A 67 -3.09 -17.41 -3.57
N ASP A 68 -2.62 -18.62 -3.89
CA ASP A 68 -1.24 -19.01 -3.62
C ASP A 68 -0.32 -18.67 -4.80
N ARG A 69 0.97 -18.96 -4.66
CA ARG A 69 1.97 -18.69 -5.71
C ARG A 69 1.73 -19.47 -7.01
N PHE A 70 0.94 -20.55 -6.95
CA PHE A 70 0.62 -21.38 -8.12
C PHE A 70 -0.69 -20.99 -8.79
N GLY A 71 -1.37 -19.96 -8.27
CA GLY A 71 -2.66 -19.49 -8.81
C GLY A 71 -3.88 -20.23 -8.31
N ASN A 72 -3.74 -21.08 -7.28
CA ASN A 72 -4.90 -21.73 -6.66
C ASN A 72 -5.68 -20.74 -5.82
N ASP A 73 -7.01 -20.74 -5.98
CA ASP A 73 -7.92 -19.91 -5.21
C ASP A 73 -8.30 -20.58 -3.89
N TYR A 74 -8.41 -19.75 -2.85
CA TYR A 74 -8.88 -20.17 -1.53
C TYR A 74 -10.12 -19.37 -1.16
N GLU A 75 -11.10 -20.07 -0.61
CA GLU A 75 -12.36 -19.44 -0.21
C GLU A 75 -12.17 -18.55 1.01
N VAL A 76 -12.79 -17.39 0.96
CA VAL A 76 -12.89 -16.45 2.09
C VAL A 76 -14.37 -16.25 2.43
N GLN A 77 -14.69 -16.28 3.72
CA GLN A 77 -16.06 -16.12 4.22
C GLN A 77 -16.25 -14.69 4.70
N ARG A 78 -17.13 -13.97 4.02
CA ARG A 78 -17.42 -12.55 4.26
C ARG A 78 -18.77 -12.38 4.91
N THR A 79 -18.89 -11.38 5.79
CA THR A 79 -20.15 -11.03 6.47
C THR A 79 -20.58 -9.58 6.22
N ASP A 80 -19.84 -8.82 5.42
CA ASP A 80 -20.09 -7.40 5.15
C ASP A 80 -21.29 -7.15 4.22
N GLN A 81 -21.82 -8.19 3.53
CA GLN A 81 -22.96 -8.11 2.62
C GLN A 81 -22.79 -7.04 1.53
N MET A 82 -21.56 -6.76 1.11
CA MET A 82 -21.21 -5.70 0.16
C MET A 82 -21.69 -4.30 0.55
N LYS A 83 -21.80 -4.03 1.83
CA LYS A 83 -22.08 -2.68 2.36
C LYS A 83 -20.79 -1.87 2.42
N HIS A 84 -20.93 -0.54 2.50
CA HIS A 84 -19.81 0.33 2.81
C HIS A 84 -19.38 0.13 4.26
N VAL A 85 -18.11 -0.26 4.46
CA VAL A 85 -17.57 -0.56 5.78
C VAL A 85 -16.21 0.11 5.95
N LEU A 86 -15.87 0.47 7.19
CA LEU A 86 -14.54 0.92 7.57
C LEU A 86 -13.60 -0.25 7.84
N LYS A 87 -14.17 -1.41 8.16
CA LYS A 87 -13.42 -2.62 8.46
C LYS A 87 -14.12 -3.83 7.89
N LEU A 88 -13.39 -4.61 7.10
CA LEU A 88 -13.84 -5.90 6.61
C LEU A 88 -13.05 -7.00 7.30
N VAL A 89 -13.74 -7.99 7.85
CA VAL A 89 -13.14 -9.21 8.39
C VAL A 89 -13.65 -10.39 7.59
N ALA A 90 -12.73 -11.14 6.99
CA ALA A 90 -13.05 -12.36 6.25
C ALA A 90 -12.45 -13.57 6.99
N GLN A 91 -13.25 -14.59 7.22
CA GLN A 91 -12.81 -15.83 7.85
C GLN A 91 -12.16 -16.74 6.82
N LEU A 92 -11.09 -17.44 7.23
CA LEU A 92 -10.37 -18.39 6.40
C LEU A 92 -10.42 -19.77 7.03
N ASP A 93 -10.64 -20.79 6.17
CA ASP A 93 -10.25 -22.14 6.54
C ASP A 93 -8.71 -22.24 6.56
N PRO A 94 -8.12 -23.14 7.37
CA PRO A 94 -6.68 -23.27 7.45
C PRO A 94 -6.06 -23.51 6.07
N VAL A 95 -5.08 -22.68 5.70
CA VAL A 95 -4.33 -22.81 4.45
C VAL A 95 -2.99 -23.47 4.68
N PRO A 96 -2.46 -24.23 3.70
CA PRO A 96 -1.16 -24.87 3.81
C PRO A 96 -0.01 -23.85 3.95
N LYS A 97 1.15 -24.31 4.35
CA LYS A 97 2.39 -23.53 4.30
C LYS A 97 2.65 -23.10 2.86
N GLY A 98 3.08 -21.86 2.66
CA GLY A 98 3.31 -21.30 1.34
C GLY A 98 3.18 -19.80 1.27
N GLU A 99 3.28 -19.28 0.07
CA GLU A 99 3.18 -17.85 -0.22
C GLU A 99 1.77 -17.53 -0.75
N TYR A 100 1.18 -16.46 -0.22
CA TYR A 100 -0.20 -16.06 -0.52
C TYR A 100 -0.28 -14.59 -0.92
N LYS A 101 -1.25 -14.31 -1.77
CA LYS A 101 -1.60 -12.96 -2.22
C LYS A 101 -3.09 -12.72 -2.05
N VAL A 102 -3.43 -11.57 -1.51
CA VAL A 102 -4.82 -11.09 -1.42
C VAL A 102 -4.98 -9.92 -2.37
N ASP A 103 -5.91 -10.04 -3.30
CA ASP A 103 -6.33 -8.96 -4.19
C ASP A 103 -7.73 -8.52 -3.80
N TRP A 104 -7.94 -7.22 -3.69
CA TRP A 104 -9.26 -6.67 -3.43
C TRP A 104 -9.59 -5.54 -4.39
N ARG A 105 -10.87 -5.37 -4.63
CA ARG A 105 -11.44 -4.23 -5.35
C ARG A 105 -12.60 -3.67 -4.56
N GLY A 106 -12.82 -2.37 -4.67
CA GLY A 106 -13.91 -1.72 -3.97
C GLY A 106 -14.33 -0.42 -4.62
N LEU A 107 -15.39 0.14 -4.09
CA LEU A 107 -15.92 1.44 -4.46
C LEU A 107 -15.99 2.31 -3.21
N SER A 108 -15.45 3.52 -3.29
CA SER A 108 -15.64 4.52 -2.25
C SER A 108 -17.07 5.05 -2.24
N GLU A 109 -17.45 5.87 -1.24
CA GLU A 109 -18.80 6.43 -1.16
C GLU A 109 -19.14 7.31 -2.36
N ASP A 110 -18.17 7.98 -2.94
CA ASP A 110 -18.32 8.78 -4.16
C ASP A 110 -18.12 7.98 -5.44
N VAL A 111 -18.18 6.65 -5.33
CA VAL A 111 -18.15 5.68 -6.46
C VAL A 111 -16.82 5.67 -7.23
N HIS A 112 -15.71 6.06 -6.60
CA HIS A 112 -14.40 5.88 -7.20
C HIS A 112 -13.93 4.43 -7.06
N PRO A 113 -13.49 3.77 -8.15
CA PRO A 113 -12.90 2.44 -8.09
C PRO A 113 -11.57 2.47 -7.34
N MET A 114 -11.45 1.55 -6.39
CA MET A 114 -10.25 1.35 -5.58
C MET A 114 -9.80 -0.10 -5.69
N LYS A 115 -8.51 -0.34 -5.57
CA LYS A 115 -7.94 -1.69 -5.54
C LYS A 115 -6.69 -1.73 -4.67
N GLY A 116 -6.37 -2.90 -4.18
CA GLY A 116 -5.15 -3.14 -3.44
C GLY A 116 -4.75 -4.59 -3.45
N THR A 117 -3.51 -4.81 -3.05
CA THR A 117 -2.91 -6.14 -2.95
C THR A 117 -2.02 -6.19 -1.72
N PHE A 118 -2.07 -7.28 -0.99
CA PHE A 118 -1.09 -7.58 0.04
C PHE A 118 -0.75 -9.07 0.04
N SER A 119 0.42 -9.40 0.53
CA SER A 119 0.95 -10.75 0.52
C SER A 119 1.40 -11.19 1.90
N PHE A 120 1.37 -12.48 2.17
CA PHE A 120 1.93 -13.08 3.36
C PHE A 120 2.48 -14.47 3.06
N THR A 121 3.32 -14.95 3.95
CA THR A 121 3.91 -16.30 3.86
C THR A 121 3.62 -17.05 5.14
N VAL A 122 3.24 -18.32 5.02
CA VAL A 122 3.08 -19.25 6.14
C VAL A 122 4.24 -20.26 6.10
N LYS A 123 5.07 -20.26 7.12
CA LYS A 123 6.23 -21.17 7.25
C LYS A 123 5.99 -22.30 8.21
#